data_00071501201545fe7265d2af79ab2d35
#
_entry.id   00071501201545fe7265d2af79ab2d35
#
_cell.length_a   1.000
_cell.length_b   1.000
_cell.length_c   1.000
_cell.angle_alpha   90.00
_cell.angle_beta   90.00
_cell.angle_gamma   90.00
#
_symmetry.space_group_name_H-M   'P 1'
#
loop_
_entity.id
_entity.type
_entity.pdbx_description
1 polymer ?
#
loop_
_entity_poly.entity_id
_entity_poly.type
_entity_poly.pdbx_seq_one_letter_code
_entity_poly.pdbx_strand_id
1 'polypeptide(L)'
;MNNSKIVRIESAELRQGILTPIAVIRECLDEIIENFSGSDEILEEINNIRTSCDMLASKSNSLINDIKILESEDNPDLSKFRHDLRNPLNGILGYAEIIEEEFEEGLDTFSKKNITKIKSLSYEIAEAIDSIVGALERSLNKENTEIVDGSSEEEAIERLFSSLNSEEYEVQISSEIKDSKILIVDDNQSNRELLERRLNKYNFVCIQAAGGLQALDILKKENIDLILLDVLMPDMNGIEVLNEIRNSDLQPDLPVIMVSGFDDVRSVAKCIAIGASDYLSKPVDGIVLGAKVVAALERKALRNKSNELMEQLTVQATTDQLTGIKNRRSIFEELDRLILNFKEENVHFGIIIL
;
A
#
# COMPACT_ATOMS: atom_id res chain seq x y z
N MET A 1 -10.11 -41.27 3.02
CA MET A 1 -8.88 -41.60 2.26
C MET A 1 -8.39 -40.48 1.32
N ASN A 2 -9.21 -39.52 0.95
CA ASN A 2 -8.79 -38.39 0.09
C ASN A 2 -7.97 -37.31 0.83
N ASN A 3 -8.28 -37.02 2.09
CA ASN A 3 -7.65 -35.89 2.83
C ASN A 3 -6.13 -36.13 3.07
N SER A 4 -5.69 -37.36 3.37
CA SER A 4 -4.26 -37.63 3.58
C SER A 4 -3.39 -37.49 2.32
N LYS A 5 -4.00 -37.49 1.13
CA LYS A 5 -3.33 -37.28 -0.15
C LYS A 5 -3.14 -35.83 -0.47
N ILE A 6 -4.14 -34.96 -0.12
CA ILE A 6 -4.12 -33.50 -0.30
C ILE A 6 -3.01 -32.91 0.57
N VAL A 7 -2.99 -33.20 1.86
CA VAL A 7 -1.95 -32.73 2.81
C VAL A 7 -0.54 -33.13 2.39
N ARG A 8 -0.35 -34.31 1.75
CA ARG A 8 0.98 -34.75 1.26
C ARG A 8 1.43 -33.98 0.02
N ILE A 9 0.51 -33.59 -0.87
CA ILE A 9 0.84 -32.85 -2.08
C ILE A 9 1.18 -31.40 -1.69
N GLU A 10 0.36 -30.76 -0.87
CA GLU A 10 0.56 -29.39 -0.41
C GLU A 10 1.85 -29.22 0.42
N SER A 11 2.22 -30.19 1.26
CA SER A 11 3.48 -30.13 1.99
C SER A 11 4.72 -30.34 1.09
N ALA A 12 4.59 -31.02 -0.04
CA ALA A 12 5.64 -31.14 -1.04
C ALA A 12 5.77 -29.83 -1.86
N GLU A 13 4.67 -29.24 -2.26
CA GLU A 13 4.62 -27.96 -2.97
C GLU A 13 5.19 -26.83 -2.11
N LEU A 14 4.83 -26.73 -0.82
CA LEU A 14 5.43 -25.80 0.13
C LEU A 14 6.95 -25.94 0.25
N ARG A 15 7.42 -27.18 0.31
CA ARG A 15 8.87 -27.44 0.38
C ARG A 15 9.57 -27.05 -0.91
N GLN A 16 9.02 -27.42 -2.04
CA GLN A 16 9.62 -27.18 -3.34
C GLN A 16 9.47 -25.71 -3.77
N GLY A 17 8.31 -25.10 -3.55
CA GLY A 17 8.03 -23.73 -3.99
C GLY A 17 8.56 -22.64 -3.05
N ILE A 18 8.77 -22.95 -1.75
CA ILE A 18 9.18 -21.93 -0.78
C ILE A 18 10.52 -22.28 -0.12
N LEU A 19 10.62 -23.43 0.53
CA LEU A 19 11.81 -23.74 1.33
C LEU A 19 13.07 -23.98 0.48
N THR A 20 12.94 -24.57 -0.71
CA THR A 20 14.07 -24.80 -1.61
C THR A 20 14.63 -23.48 -2.17
N PRO A 21 13.80 -22.54 -2.72
CA PRO A 21 14.31 -21.22 -3.11
C PRO A 21 14.93 -20.43 -1.96
N ILE A 22 14.36 -20.47 -0.74
CA ILE A 22 14.96 -19.84 0.43
C ILE A 22 16.37 -20.37 0.72
N ALA A 23 16.59 -21.68 0.60
CA ALA A 23 17.91 -22.25 0.80
C ALA A 23 18.93 -21.73 -0.24
N VAL A 24 18.50 -21.57 -1.49
CA VAL A 24 19.33 -20.98 -2.56
C VAL A 24 19.59 -19.51 -2.31
N ILE A 25 18.61 -18.76 -1.82
CA ILE A 25 18.81 -17.33 -1.45
C ILE A 25 19.87 -17.24 -0.35
N ARG A 26 19.82 -18.07 0.68
CA ARG A 26 20.83 -18.10 1.75
C ARG A 26 22.22 -18.41 1.23
N GLU A 27 22.33 -19.37 0.31
CA GLU A 27 23.61 -19.68 -0.34
C GLU A 27 24.15 -18.47 -1.11
N CYS A 28 23.32 -17.79 -1.88
CA CYS A 28 23.69 -16.54 -2.56
C CYS A 28 24.16 -15.45 -1.58
N LEU A 29 23.49 -15.30 -0.42
CA LEU A 29 23.92 -14.33 0.61
C LEU A 29 25.25 -14.70 1.25
N ASP A 30 25.49 -16.00 1.54
CA ASP A 30 26.74 -16.49 2.07
C ASP A 30 27.89 -16.25 1.07
N GLU A 31 27.67 -16.56 -0.21
CA GLU A 31 28.63 -16.29 -1.29
C GLU A 31 28.95 -14.78 -1.43
N ILE A 32 27.93 -13.90 -1.30
CA ILE A 32 28.18 -12.46 -1.31
C ILE A 32 29.05 -12.07 -0.11
N ILE A 33 28.71 -12.49 1.11
CA ILE A 33 29.43 -12.14 2.34
C ILE A 33 30.89 -12.60 2.29
N GLU A 34 31.15 -13.82 1.81
CA GLU A 34 32.50 -14.37 1.71
C GLU A 34 33.41 -13.60 0.74
N ASN A 35 32.86 -13.03 -0.32
CA ASN A 35 33.60 -12.33 -1.36
C ASN A 35 33.52 -10.79 -1.23
N PHE A 36 32.75 -10.28 -0.26
CA PHE A 36 32.43 -8.87 -0.15
C PHE A 36 33.53 -8.10 0.59
N SER A 37 34.01 -7.03 -0.04
CA SER A 37 34.96 -6.05 0.55
C SER A 37 34.40 -4.63 0.60
N GLY A 38 33.06 -4.49 0.62
CA GLY A 38 32.35 -3.20 0.57
C GLY A 38 32.06 -2.58 1.95
N SER A 39 31.09 -1.68 1.99
CA SER A 39 30.71 -0.92 3.19
C SER A 39 29.92 -1.76 4.20
N ASP A 40 29.98 -1.37 5.48
CA ASP A 40 29.18 -1.99 6.56
C ASP A 40 27.67 -1.85 6.33
N GLU A 41 27.24 -0.79 5.61
CA GLU A 41 25.84 -0.53 5.27
C GLU A 41 25.24 -1.63 4.37
N ILE A 42 26.00 -2.09 3.36
CA ILE A 42 25.56 -3.21 2.51
C ILE A 42 25.46 -4.50 3.30
N LEU A 43 26.39 -4.73 4.24
CA LEU A 43 26.35 -5.91 5.12
C LEU A 43 25.11 -5.91 6.02
N GLU A 44 24.67 -4.74 6.46
CA GLU A 44 23.43 -4.59 7.23
C GLU A 44 22.21 -5.03 6.40
N GLU A 45 22.10 -4.57 5.15
CA GLU A 45 21.00 -4.96 4.27
C GLU A 45 21.01 -6.45 3.92
N ILE A 46 22.17 -7.03 3.69
CA ILE A 46 22.32 -8.48 3.48
C ILE A 46 21.86 -9.26 4.72
N ASN A 47 22.15 -8.78 5.93
CA ASN A 47 21.68 -9.41 7.17
C ASN A 47 20.17 -9.24 7.36
N ASN A 48 19.58 -8.13 6.90
CA ASN A 48 18.13 -7.92 6.89
C ASN A 48 17.43 -8.92 5.96
N ILE A 49 18.00 -9.18 4.76
CA ILE A 49 17.51 -10.23 3.86
C ILE A 49 17.60 -11.60 4.56
N ARG A 50 18.73 -11.92 5.19
CA ARG A 50 18.93 -13.18 5.92
C ARG A 50 17.90 -13.38 7.01
N THR A 51 17.64 -12.35 7.82
CA THR A 51 16.64 -12.37 8.88
C THR A 51 15.24 -12.63 8.31
N SER A 52 14.91 -11.98 7.21
CA SER A 52 13.64 -12.19 6.50
C SER A 52 13.49 -13.61 5.95
N CYS A 53 14.59 -14.21 5.42
CA CYS A 53 14.62 -15.61 5.00
C CYS A 53 14.35 -16.56 6.18
N ASP A 54 14.93 -16.30 7.36
CA ASP A 54 14.74 -17.10 8.55
C ASP A 54 13.29 -17.04 9.05
N MET A 55 12.69 -15.85 9.02
CA MET A 55 11.28 -15.67 9.37
C MET A 55 10.36 -16.40 8.39
N LEU A 56 10.61 -16.29 7.08
CA LEU A 56 9.81 -16.95 6.05
C LEU A 56 9.90 -18.47 6.17
N ALA A 57 11.10 -19.02 6.37
CA ALA A 57 11.31 -20.44 6.58
C ALA A 57 10.61 -20.96 7.85
N SER A 58 10.68 -20.20 8.95
CA SER A 58 10.00 -20.56 10.22
C SER A 58 8.49 -20.59 10.04
N LYS A 59 7.90 -19.55 9.44
CA LYS A 59 6.46 -19.47 9.17
C LYS A 59 5.99 -20.56 8.20
N SER A 60 6.77 -20.86 7.15
CA SER A 60 6.46 -21.95 6.22
C SER A 60 6.49 -23.33 6.88
N ASN A 61 7.42 -23.57 7.82
CA ASN A 61 7.47 -24.82 8.56
C ASN A 61 6.33 -24.95 9.59
N SER A 62 5.90 -23.86 10.23
CA SER A 62 4.74 -23.89 11.13
C SER A 62 3.46 -24.23 10.35
N LEU A 63 3.31 -23.65 9.16
CA LEU A 63 2.17 -23.87 8.27
C LEU A 63 1.99 -25.37 7.91
N ILE A 64 3.08 -26.10 7.68
CA ILE A 64 3.05 -27.56 7.42
C ILE A 64 2.43 -28.33 8.61
N ASN A 65 2.63 -27.83 9.84
CA ASN A 65 2.04 -28.44 11.02
C ASN A 65 0.58 -27.97 11.22
N ASP A 66 0.28 -26.73 10.90
CA ASP A 66 -1.03 -26.10 11.08
C ASP A 66 -2.05 -26.58 10.03
N ILE A 67 -1.65 -26.90 8.81
CA ILE A 67 -2.51 -27.52 7.78
C ILE A 67 -3.20 -28.79 8.31
N LYS A 68 -2.54 -29.56 9.19
CA LYS A 68 -3.16 -30.72 9.84
C LYS A 68 -4.22 -30.35 10.87
N ILE A 69 -4.13 -29.15 11.44
CA ILE A 69 -5.08 -28.63 12.43
C ILE A 69 -6.26 -27.96 11.70
N LEU A 70 -5.99 -27.27 10.59
CA LEU A 70 -6.99 -26.59 9.76
C LEU A 70 -8.04 -27.54 9.16
N GLU A 71 -7.72 -28.83 8.96
CA GLU A 71 -8.68 -29.87 8.57
C GLU A 71 -9.76 -30.10 9.65
N SER A 72 -9.55 -29.62 10.88
CA SER A 72 -10.47 -29.77 12.01
C SER A 72 -11.25 -28.49 12.36
N GLU A 73 -10.95 -27.36 11.73
CA GLU A 73 -11.64 -26.08 11.95
C GLU A 73 -12.67 -25.77 10.84
N ASP A 74 -13.88 -25.38 11.27
CA ASP A 74 -14.93 -24.91 10.38
C ASP A 74 -14.63 -23.46 9.91
N ASN A 75 -13.83 -23.28 8.88
CA ASN A 75 -13.50 -22.02 8.21
C ASN A 75 -12.19 -21.34 8.65
N PRO A 76 -11.01 -21.85 8.28
CA PRO A 76 -9.73 -21.21 8.58
C PRO A 76 -9.56 -19.91 7.78
N ASP A 77 -9.00 -18.88 8.43
CA ASP A 77 -8.66 -17.61 7.78
C ASP A 77 -7.37 -17.75 6.96
N LEU A 78 -7.51 -18.21 5.71
CA LEU A 78 -6.39 -18.39 4.78
C LEU A 78 -5.76 -17.08 4.34
N SER A 79 -6.48 -15.96 4.47
CA SER A 79 -5.94 -14.64 4.15
C SER A 79 -4.84 -14.22 5.11
N LYS A 80 -4.97 -14.59 6.38
CA LYS A 80 -3.92 -14.39 7.37
C LYS A 80 -2.66 -15.19 7.04
N PHE A 81 -2.80 -16.42 6.55
CA PHE A 81 -1.64 -17.23 6.11
C PHE A 81 -0.90 -16.59 4.95
N ARG A 82 -1.62 -16.13 3.93
CA ARG A 82 -1.02 -15.42 2.80
C ARG A 82 -0.23 -14.19 3.28
N HIS A 83 -0.84 -13.37 4.13
CA HIS A 83 -0.21 -12.20 4.72
C HIS A 83 1.05 -12.55 5.51
N ASP A 84 0.98 -13.57 6.37
CA ASP A 84 2.09 -13.99 7.23
C ASP A 84 3.31 -14.50 6.46
N LEU A 85 3.10 -15.11 5.29
CA LEU A 85 4.18 -15.54 4.40
C LEU A 85 4.70 -14.41 3.52
N ARG A 86 3.84 -13.53 3.02
CA ARG A 86 4.25 -12.41 2.16
C ARG A 86 5.03 -11.33 2.91
N ASN A 87 4.77 -11.09 4.20
CA ASN A 87 5.48 -10.09 4.98
C ASN A 87 7.00 -10.27 4.99
N PRO A 88 7.56 -11.42 5.39
CA PRO A 88 9.00 -11.62 5.33
C PRO A 88 9.54 -11.65 3.88
N LEU A 89 8.75 -12.10 2.91
CA LEU A 89 9.12 -12.07 1.50
C LEU A 89 9.29 -10.65 0.98
N ASN A 90 8.42 -9.72 1.40
CA ASN A 90 8.56 -8.30 1.10
C ASN A 90 9.87 -7.71 1.64
N GLY A 91 10.30 -8.17 2.83
CA GLY A 91 11.60 -7.81 3.38
C GLY A 91 12.75 -8.27 2.48
N ILE A 92 12.73 -9.52 2.00
CA ILE A 92 13.75 -10.06 1.10
C ILE A 92 13.85 -9.22 -0.18
N LEU A 93 12.71 -8.99 -0.86
CA LEU A 93 12.65 -8.21 -2.09
C LEU A 93 13.08 -6.77 -1.87
N GLY A 94 12.53 -6.13 -0.84
CA GLY A 94 12.76 -4.72 -0.59
C GLY A 94 14.21 -4.39 -0.27
N TYR A 95 14.87 -5.18 0.58
CA TYR A 95 16.27 -4.99 0.88
C TYR A 95 17.17 -5.34 -0.32
N ALA A 96 16.81 -6.34 -1.14
CA ALA A 96 17.53 -6.64 -2.37
C ALA A 96 17.44 -5.50 -3.40
N GLU A 97 16.28 -4.85 -3.51
CA GLU A 97 16.10 -3.66 -4.35
C GLU A 97 16.89 -2.47 -3.84
N ILE A 98 16.92 -2.24 -2.52
CA ILE A 98 17.75 -1.18 -1.91
C ILE A 98 19.23 -1.40 -2.23
N ILE A 99 19.73 -2.63 -2.09
CA ILE A 99 21.12 -2.93 -2.41
C ILE A 99 21.41 -2.62 -3.88
N GLU A 100 20.52 -2.99 -4.80
CA GLU A 100 20.69 -2.75 -6.23
C GLU A 100 20.66 -1.25 -6.57
N GLU A 101 19.72 -0.50 -5.98
CA GLU A 101 19.51 0.91 -6.30
C GLU A 101 20.46 1.89 -5.59
N GLU A 102 20.79 1.66 -4.32
CA GLU A 102 21.58 2.61 -3.52
C GLU A 102 23.08 2.31 -3.55
N PHE A 103 23.45 1.06 -3.80
CA PHE A 103 24.82 0.61 -3.72
C PHE A 103 25.37 0.07 -5.05
N GLU A 104 24.76 0.42 -6.17
CA GLU A 104 25.12 -0.10 -7.50
C GLU A 104 26.61 0.06 -7.83
N GLU A 105 27.22 1.21 -7.50
CA GLU A 105 28.62 1.50 -7.75
C GLU A 105 29.58 0.70 -6.83
N GLY A 106 29.09 0.27 -5.65
CA GLY A 106 29.87 -0.47 -4.64
C GLY A 106 29.84 -1.99 -4.83
N LEU A 107 28.97 -2.52 -5.70
CA LEU A 107 28.81 -3.95 -5.94
C LEU A 107 29.69 -4.41 -7.11
N ASP A 108 30.39 -5.52 -6.91
CA ASP A 108 31.04 -6.22 -8.00
C ASP A 108 30.05 -6.98 -8.88
N THR A 109 30.48 -7.43 -10.05
CA THR A 109 29.62 -8.14 -11.02
C THR A 109 29.05 -9.43 -10.46
N PHE A 110 29.76 -10.08 -9.53
CA PHE A 110 29.31 -11.32 -8.91
C PHE A 110 28.20 -11.06 -7.90
N SER A 111 28.36 -10.05 -7.03
CA SER A 111 27.34 -9.63 -6.07
C SER A 111 26.06 -9.14 -6.78
N LYS A 112 26.18 -8.33 -7.84
CA LYS A 112 25.04 -7.90 -8.67
C LYS A 112 24.25 -9.09 -9.21
N LYS A 113 24.95 -10.11 -9.75
CA LYS A 113 24.30 -11.32 -10.28
C LYS A 113 23.57 -12.10 -9.19
N ASN A 114 24.13 -12.22 -7.99
CA ASN A 114 23.49 -12.89 -6.87
C ASN A 114 22.28 -12.12 -6.35
N ILE A 115 22.32 -10.78 -6.27
CA ILE A 115 21.17 -9.96 -5.90
C ILE A 115 20.03 -10.11 -6.92
N THR A 116 20.33 -10.05 -8.22
CA THR A 116 19.32 -10.30 -9.26
C THR A 116 18.70 -11.69 -9.14
N LYS A 117 19.50 -12.72 -8.80
CA LYS A 117 19.02 -14.07 -8.57
C LYS A 117 18.13 -14.16 -7.33
N ILE A 118 18.48 -13.47 -6.24
CA ILE A 118 17.66 -13.37 -5.02
C ILE A 118 16.29 -12.78 -5.36
N LYS A 119 16.24 -11.69 -6.14
CA LYS A 119 14.99 -11.06 -6.59
C LYS A 119 14.13 -12.04 -7.40
N SER A 120 14.71 -12.71 -8.41
CA SER A 120 14.00 -13.70 -9.24
C SER A 120 13.39 -14.82 -8.40
N LEU A 121 14.16 -15.41 -7.48
CA LEU A 121 13.69 -16.47 -6.58
C LEU A 121 12.59 -15.97 -5.63
N SER A 122 12.64 -14.70 -5.24
CA SER A 122 11.61 -14.11 -4.37
C SER A 122 10.28 -13.95 -5.11
N TYR A 123 10.28 -13.59 -6.38
CA TYR A 123 9.08 -13.59 -7.22
C TYR A 123 8.52 -15.03 -7.41
N GLU A 124 9.38 -16.01 -7.65
CA GLU A 124 8.96 -17.42 -7.72
C GLU A 124 8.30 -17.89 -6.42
N ILE A 125 8.84 -17.47 -5.25
CA ILE A 125 8.22 -17.75 -3.94
C ILE A 125 6.85 -17.07 -3.81
N ALA A 126 6.68 -15.83 -4.30
CA ALA A 126 5.40 -15.14 -4.27
C ALA A 126 4.33 -15.90 -5.04
N GLU A 127 4.64 -16.34 -6.28
CA GLU A 127 3.74 -17.14 -7.11
C GLU A 127 3.41 -18.49 -6.43
N ALA A 128 4.40 -19.15 -5.81
CA ALA A 128 4.18 -20.40 -5.08
C ALA A 128 3.25 -20.19 -3.88
N ILE A 129 3.39 -19.11 -3.11
CA ILE A 129 2.50 -18.77 -2.00
C ILE A 129 1.05 -18.65 -2.51
N ASP A 130 0.83 -17.93 -3.60
CA ASP A 130 -0.51 -17.72 -4.15
C ASP A 130 -1.12 -18.99 -4.71
N SER A 131 -0.32 -19.82 -5.39
CA SER A 131 -0.74 -21.13 -5.89
C SER A 131 -1.18 -22.05 -4.75
N ILE A 132 -0.38 -22.13 -3.68
CA ILE A 132 -0.64 -22.98 -2.51
C ILE A 132 -1.88 -22.52 -1.76
N VAL A 133 -1.99 -21.22 -1.47
CA VAL A 133 -3.15 -20.67 -0.76
C VAL A 133 -4.42 -20.82 -1.61
N GLY A 134 -4.35 -20.56 -2.91
CA GLY A 134 -5.46 -20.76 -3.83
C GLY A 134 -5.89 -22.24 -3.96
N ALA A 135 -4.96 -23.19 -3.86
CA ALA A 135 -5.27 -24.62 -3.82
C ALA A 135 -5.98 -25.00 -2.50
N LEU A 136 -5.54 -24.43 -1.36
CA LEU A 136 -6.18 -24.61 -0.06
C LEU A 136 -7.60 -24.03 -0.04
N GLU A 137 -7.80 -22.83 -0.57
CA GLU A 137 -9.12 -22.19 -0.70
C GLU A 137 -10.09 -23.03 -1.52
N ARG A 138 -9.64 -23.58 -2.65
CA ARG A 138 -10.44 -24.48 -3.48
C ARG A 138 -10.76 -25.81 -2.82
N SER A 139 -9.84 -26.34 -1.98
CA SER A 139 -10.05 -27.61 -1.28
C SER A 139 -11.07 -27.48 -0.12
N LEU A 140 -11.15 -26.29 0.49
CA LEU A 140 -12.06 -25.99 1.60
C LEU A 140 -13.45 -25.54 1.13
N ASN A 141 -13.52 -24.78 0.03
CA ASN A 141 -14.78 -24.32 -0.57
C ASN A 141 -15.30 -25.38 -1.56
N LYS A 142 -16.14 -26.30 -1.11
CA LYS A 142 -16.78 -27.36 -1.92
C LYS A 142 -17.89 -26.84 -2.85
N GLU A 143 -17.87 -25.61 -3.34
CA GLU A 143 -18.86 -25.12 -4.30
C GLU A 143 -18.19 -24.61 -5.59
N ASN A 144 -18.74 -25.10 -6.71
CA ASN A 144 -18.35 -24.84 -8.08
C ASN A 144 -18.18 -23.34 -8.40
N THR A 145 -17.01 -22.96 -8.86
CA THR A 145 -16.89 -21.77 -9.71
C THR A 145 -15.95 -22.11 -10.87
N GLU A 146 -16.50 -21.99 -12.09
CA GLU A 146 -15.75 -22.17 -13.34
C GLU A 146 -14.63 -21.13 -13.41
N ILE A 147 -13.45 -21.64 -13.76
CA ILE A 147 -12.21 -20.85 -13.90
C ILE A 147 -12.33 -20.07 -15.22
N VAL A 148 -12.34 -18.75 -15.13
CA VAL A 148 -12.02 -17.87 -16.28
C VAL A 148 -10.48 -17.77 -16.31
N ASP A 149 -9.90 -18.41 -17.33
CA ASP A 149 -8.48 -18.42 -17.61
C ASP A 149 -8.08 -17.03 -18.13
N GLY A 150 -7.52 -16.18 -17.24
CA GLY A 150 -7.06 -14.81 -17.55
C GLY A 150 -5.57 -14.68 -17.87
N SER A 151 -4.83 -15.80 -17.92
CA SER A 151 -3.36 -15.81 -17.95
C SER A 151 -2.70 -15.33 -19.26
N SER A 152 -3.44 -15.15 -20.34
CA SER A 152 -2.86 -14.79 -21.64
C SER A 152 -2.75 -13.29 -21.92
N GLU A 153 -3.54 -12.45 -21.26
CA GLU A 153 -3.53 -11.00 -21.47
C GLU A 153 -2.49 -10.30 -20.57
N GLU A 154 -2.32 -10.77 -19.32
CA GLU A 154 -1.33 -10.24 -18.39
C GLU A 154 0.11 -10.50 -18.87
N GLU A 155 0.43 -11.70 -19.36
CA GLU A 155 1.74 -12.01 -19.95
C GLU A 155 2.04 -11.18 -21.22
N ALA A 156 1.02 -10.83 -22.00
CA ALA A 156 1.21 -9.98 -23.19
C ALA A 156 1.46 -8.51 -22.79
N ILE A 157 0.85 -8.05 -21.73
CA ILE A 157 1.04 -6.71 -21.17
C ILE A 157 2.43 -6.60 -20.51
N GLU A 158 2.85 -7.59 -19.72
CA GLU A 158 4.19 -7.63 -19.12
C GLU A 158 5.30 -7.65 -20.19
N ARG A 159 5.12 -8.41 -21.27
CA ARG A 159 6.06 -8.40 -22.41
C ARG A 159 6.10 -7.06 -23.15
N LEU A 160 5.02 -6.33 -23.21
CA LEU A 160 4.98 -4.96 -23.74
C LEU A 160 5.72 -3.98 -22.84
N PHE A 161 5.53 -4.07 -21.51
CA PHE A 161 6.24 -3.23 -20.55
C PHE A 161 7.74 -3.56 -20.46
N SER A 162 8.13 -4.83 -20.55
CA SER A 162 9.55 -5.23 -20.56
C SER A 162 10.29 -4.85 -21.87
N SER A 163 9.57 -4.56 -22.93
CA SER A 163 10.13 -4.03 -24.20
C SER A 163 10.27 -2.52 -24.24
N LEU A 164 9.64 -1.80 -23.32
CA LEU A 164 9.88 -0.39 -23.11
C LEU A 164 11.17 -0.29 -22.29
N ASN A 165 12.27 0.01 -22.98
CA ASN A 165 13.61 0.19 -22.39
C ASN A 165 13.51 0.93 -21.06
N SER A 166 14.27 0.47 -20.09
CA SER A 166 14.55 1.10 -18.81
C SER A 166 15.30 2.44 -18.99
N GLU A 167 14.65 3.42 -19.62
CA GLU A 167 14.96 4.81 -19.38
C GLU A 167 14.43 5.10 -17.97
N GLU A 168 15.29 5.54 -17.08
CA GLU A 168 14.97 5.97 -15.73
C GLU A 168 13.73 6.87 -15.77
N TYR A 169 12.57 6.31 -15.38
CA TYR A 169 11.38 7.11 -15.15
C TYR A 169 11.60 7.88 -13.85
N GLU A 170 12.38 8.98 -13.91
CA GLU A 170 12.39 9.96 -12.83
C GLU A 170 10.98 10.53 -12.68
N VAL A 171 10.32 10.15 -11.62
CA VAL A 171 9.03 10.74 -11.25
C VAL A 171 9.31 12.21 -10.92
N GLN A 172 8.93 13.13 -11.81
CA GLN A 172 9.10 14.56 -11.60
C GLN A 172 8.17 15.03 -10.50
N ILE A 173 8.73 15.49 -9.40
CA ILE A 173 7.99 16.02 -8.25
C ILE A 173 7.78 17.51 -8.42
N SER A 174 6.53 17.95 -8.45
CA SER A 174 6.20 19.38 -8.44
C SER A 174 6.59 20.02 -7.11
N SER A 175 6.96 21.31 -7.15
CA SER A 175 7.30 22.07 -5.92
C SER A 175 6.16 22.12 -4.91
N GLU A 176 4.93 21.90 -5.34
CA GLU A 176 3.71 21.98 -4.51
C GLU A 176 3.56 20.77 -3.57
N ILE A 177 4.16 19.62 -3.89
CA ILE A 177 4.07 18.39 -3.09
C ILE A 177 5.39 18.03 -2.37
N LYS A 178 6.43 18.85 -2.54
CA LYS A 178 7.67 18.69 -1.75
C LYS A 178 7.37 18.82 -0.27
N ASP A 179 8.09 18.06 0.54
CA ASP A 179 7.95 18.03 2.00
C ASP A 179 6.56 17.58 2.50
N SER A 180 5.74 16.96 1.62
CA SER A 180 4.45 16.40 2.04
C SER A 180 4.65 15.35 3.13
N LYS A 181 3.75 15.39 4.14
CA LYS A 181 3.75 14.45 5.26
C LYS A 181 2.97 13.18 4.91
N ILE A 182 3.66 12.05 4.89
CA ILE A 182 3.07 10.74 4.59
C ILE A 182 3.03 9.90 5.87
N LEU A 183 1.84 9.44 6.25
CA LEU A 183 1.67 8.51 7.35
C LEU A 183 1.74 7.06 6.83
N ILE A 184 2.70 6.30 7.30
CA ILE A 184 2.89 4.89 6.99
C ILE A 184 2.33 4.06 8.15
N VAL A 185 1.33 3.25 7.85
CA VAL A 185 0.61 2.42 8.84
C VAL A 185 0.73 0.95 8.46
N ASP A 186 1.51 0.20 9.21
CA ASP A 186 1.74 -1.24 9.02
C ASP A 186 2.18 -1.81 10.39
N ASP A 187 1.75 -2.98 10.80
CA ASP A 187 2.14 -3.58 12.08
C ASP A 187 3.59 -4.07 12.08
N ASN A 188 4.14 -4.38 10.90
CA ASN A 188 5.49 -4.84 10.72
C ASN A 188 6.48 -3.66 10.60
N GLN A 189 7.44 -3.58 11.51
CA GLN A 189 8.46 -2.52 11.54
C GLN A 189 9.31 -2.50 10.25
N SER A 190 9.74 -3.65 9.75
CA SER A 190 10.57 -3.74 8.53
C SER A 190 9.83 -3.19 7.30
N ASN A 191 8.50 -3.44 7.18
CA ASN A 191 7.71 -2.87 6.10
C ASN A 191 7.66 -1.34 6.19
N ARG A 192 7.46 -0.78 7.41
CA ARG A 192 7.44 0.67 7.60
C ARG A 192 8.77 1.31 7.24
N GLU A 193 9.87 0.74 7.69
CA GLU A 193 11.23 1.23 7.39
C GLU A 193 11.52 1.18 5.89
N LEU A 194 11.13 0.10 5.22
CA LEU A 194 11.29 -0.06 3.77
C LEU A 194 10.51 1.00 2.98
N LEU A 195 9.23 1.19 3.32
CA LEU A 195 8.38 2.20 2.66
C LEU A 195 8.92 3.62 2.92
N GLU A 196 9.35 3.91 4.16
CA GLU A 196 9.97 5.19 4.50
C GLU A 196 11.23 5.47 3.68
N ARG A 197 12.15 4.50 3.56
CA ARG A 197 13.36 4.64 2.74
C ARG A 197 13.03 4.98 1.29
N ARG A 198 12.07 4.25 0.70
CA ARG A 198 11.63 4.49 -0.69
C ARG A 198 11.04 5.87 -0.88
N LEU A 199 10.24 6.36 0.08
CA LEU A 199 9.63 7.68 0.03
C LEU A 199 10.60 8.81 0.30
N ASN A 200 11.64 8.58 1.11
CA ASN A 200 12.69 9.55 1.38
C ASN A 200 13.49 9.93 0.13
N LYS A 201 13.58 9.04 -0.89
CA LYS A 201 14.17 9.36 -2.20
C LYS A 201 13.45 10.52 -2.90
N TYR A 202 12.17 10.70 -2.59
CA TYR A 202 11.33 11.76 -3.12
C TYR A 202 11.26 13.00 -2.21
N ASN A 203 12.05 13.05 -1.12
CA ASN A 203 12.06 14.11 -0.10
C ASN A 203 10.71 14.29 0.62
N PHE A 204 9.91 13.24 0.78
CA PHE A 204 8.72 13.27 1.61
C PHE A 204 9.06 13.12 3.10
N VAL A 205 8.22 13.69 3.97
CA VAL A 205 8.36 13.54 5.42
C VAL A 205 7.49 12.38 5.88
N CYS A 206 8.13 11.29 6.33
CA CYS A 206 7.44 10.08 6.74
C CYS A 206 7.17 10.07 8.25
N ILE A 207 5.97 9.68 8.63
CA ILE A 207 5.54 9.43 10.02
C ILE A 207 5.06 7.99 10.09
N GLN A 208 5.48 7.24 11.10
CA GLN A 208 5.16 5.83 11.24
C GLN A 208 4.10 5.58 12.31
N ALA A 209 3.19 4.64 12.06
CA ALA A 209 2.26 4.08 13.03
C ALA A 209 2.28 2.55 12.96
N ALA A 210 2.37 1.90 14.10
CA ALA A 210 2.43 0.43 14.21
C ALA A 210 1.04 -0.24 14.22
N GLY A 211 -0.05 0.53 14.00
CA GLY A 211 -1.41 0.02 13.95
C GLY A 211 -2.44 1.11 13.79
N GLY A 212 -3.70 0.70 13.58
CA GLY A 212 -4.80 1.59 13.24
C GLY A 212 -5.14 2.60 14.34
N LEU A 213 -5.15 2.19 15.60
CA LEU A 213 -5.42 3.10 16.72
C LEU A 213 -4.39 4.22 16.83
N GLN A 214 -3.11 3.89 16.67
CA GLN A 214 -2.04 4.88 16.66
C GLN A 214 -2.17 5.84 15.46
N ALA A 215 -2.53 5.33 14.29
CA ALA A 215 -2.75 6.15 13.10
C ALA A 215 -3.85 7.19 13.32
N LEU A 216 -5.00 6.79 13.88
CA LEU A 216 -6.11 7.71 14.20
C LEU A 216 -5.70 8.77 15.23
N ASP A 217 -4.87 8.41 16.21
CA ASP A 217 -4.38 9.38 17.19
C ASP A 217 -3.39 10.39 16.59
N ILE A 218 -2.57 9.99 15.63
CA ILE A 218 -1.70 10.90 14.88
C ILE A 218 -2.52 11.87 14.04
N LEU A 219 -3.56 11.39 13.33
CA LEU A 219 -4.44 12.22 12.51
C LEU A 219 -5.19 13.29 13.29
N LYS A 220 -5.45 13.09 14.59
CA LYS A 220 -6.04 14.11 15.48
C LYS A 220 -5.06 15.22 15.84
N LYS A 221 -3.75 14.97 15.77
CA LYS A 221 -2.70 15.87 16.28
C LYS A 221 -1.93 16.56 15.18
N GLU A 222 -1.81 15.90 14.01
CA GLU A 222 -1.00 16.36 12.90
C GLU A 222 -1.80 16.40 11.60
N ASN A 223 -1.48 17.37 10.75
CA ASN A 223 -2.00 17.43 9.40
C ASN A 223 -1.16 16.49 8.52
N ILE A 224 -1.80 15.51 7.92
CA ILE A 224 -1.19 14.49 7.05
C ILE A 224 -1.62 14.74 5.60
N ASP A 225 -0.70 14.54 4.66
CA ASP A 225 -0.99 14.77 3.25
C ASP A 225 -1.43 13.51 2.52
N LEU A 226 -0.95 12.35 2.95
CA LEU A 226 -1.31 11.04 2.40
C LEU A 226 -1.11 9.96 3.45
N ILE A 227 -1.91 8.89 3.39
CA ILE A 227 -1.71 7.68 4.19
C ILE A 227 -1.41 6.49 3.28
N LEU A 228 -0.37 5.72 3.63
CA LEU A 228 -0.17 4.34 3.20
C LEU A 228 -0.69 3.45 4.32
N LEU A 229 -1.70 2.64 4.06
CA LEU A 229 -2.44 1.90 5.08
C LEU A 229 -2.47 0.41 4.77
N ASP A 230 -1.82 -0.40 5.62
CA ASP A 230 -1.96 -1.85 5.54
C ASP A 230 -3.39 -2.28 5.86
N VAL A 231 -3.88 -3.27 5.13
CA VAL A 231 -5.23 -3.83 5.34
C VAL A 231 -5.28 -4.72 6.56
N LEU A 232 -4.25 -5.55 6.76
CA LEU A 232 -4.23 -6.55 7.83
C LEU A 232 -3.35 -6.14 9.00
N MET A 233 -3.97 -5.63 10.03
CA MET A 233 -3.33 -5.28 11.30
C MET A 233 -4.09 -5.91 12.47
N PRO A 234 -3.39 -6.28 13.59
CA PRO A 234 -3.99 -7.06 14.66
C PRO A 234 -4.92 -6.27 15.59
N ASP A 235 -4.74 -4.94 15.72
CA ASP A 235 -5.51 -4.09 16.64
C ASP A 235 -6.80 -3.57 16.00
N MET A 236 -6.69 -2.97 14.83
CA MET A 236 -7.77 -2.42 14.03
C MET A 236 -7.37 -2.58 12.56
N ASN A 237 -8.18 -3.29 11.77
CA ASN A 237 -7.83 -3.52 10.37
C ASN A 237 -7.91 -2.22 9.54
N GLY A 238 -7.15 -2.17 8.43
CA GLY A 238 -7.06 -0.96 7.61
C GLY A 238 -8.39 -0.52 7.01
N ILE A 239 -9.34 -1.43 6.77
CA ILE A 239 -10.68 -1.08 6.29
C ILE A 239 -11.48 -0.34 7.37
N GLU A 240 -11.35 -0.74 8.63
CA GLU A 240 -11.97 -0.05 9.77
C GLU A 240 -11.38 1.34 9.95
N VAL A 241 -10.04 1.47 9.84
CA VAL A 241 -9.35 2.77 9.89
C VAL A 241 -9.83 3.67 8.76
N LEU A 242 -9.92 3.17 7.51
CA LEU A 242 -10.44 3.92 6.36
C LEU A 242 -11.87 4.40 6.59
N ASN A 243 -12.75 3.53 7.10
CA ASN A 243 -14.12 3.89 7.42
C ASN A 243 -14.18 5.00 8.48
N GLU A 244 -13.36 4.91 9.52
CA GLU A 244 -13.31 5.94 10.57
C GLU A 244 -12.84 7.29 10.02
N ILE A 245 -11.81 7.30 9.16
CA ILE A 245 -11.34 8.52 8.49
C ILE A 245 -12.46 9.14 7.62
N ARG A 246 -13.19 8.34 6.86
CA ARG A 246 -14.24 8.84 5.94
C ARG A 246 -15.51 9.29 6.67
N ASN A 247 -15.83 8.72 7.81
CA ASN A 247 -16.99 9.08 8.62
C ASN A 247 -16.71 10.19 9.65
N SER A 248 -15.44 10.57 9.84
CA SER A 248 -15.03 11.64 10.74
C SER A 248 -14.77 12.95 9.97
N ASP A 249 -14.95 14.08 10.65
CA ASP A 249 -14.59 15.40 10.12
C ASP A 249 -13.07 15.70 10.23
N LEU A 250 -12.26 14.71 10.60
CA LEU A 250 -10.85 14.94 10.90
C LEU A 250 -10.07 15.43 9.68
N GLN A 251 -10.11 14.71 8.58
CA GLN A 251 -9.45 15.09 7.33
C GLN A 251 -10.19 14.44 6.14
N PRO A 252 -11.34 14.97 5.71
CA PRO A 252 -12.25 14.30 4.76
C PRO A 252 -11.63 14.09 3.37
N ASP A 253 -10.73 14.97 2.94
CA ASP A 253 -10.07 14.93 1.62
C ASP A 253 -8.70 14.23 1.64
N LEU A 254 -8.34 13.56 2.75
CA LEU A 254 -7.07 12.88 2.92
C LEU A 254 -6.97 11.68 1.95
N PRO A 255 -5.98 11.65 1.03
CA PRO A 255 -5.74 10.48 0.20
C PRO A 255 -5.29 9.29 1.05
N VAL A 256 -5.91 8.14 0.84
CA VAL A 256 -5.56 6.88 1.47
C VAL A 256 -5.25 5.87 0.39
N ILE A 257 -4.02 5.37 0.34
CA ILE A 257 -3.59 4.28 -0.51
C ILE A 257 -3.54 3.03 0.36
N MET A 258 -4.36 2.04 0.01
CA MET A 258 -4.35 0.76 0.71
C MET A 258 -3.16 -0.08 0.26
N VAL A 259 -2.47 -0.70 1.19
CA VAL A 259 -1.34 -1.61 0.90
C VAL A 259 -1.72 -3.00 1.40
N SER A 260 -1.70 -4.02 0.56
CA SER A 260 -2.13 -5.35 0.99
C SER A 260 -1.50 -6.48 0.17
N GLY A 261 -1.40 -7.65 0.78
CA GLY A 261 -1.06 -8.89 0.10
C GLY A 261 -2.23 -9.58 -0.62
N PHE A 262 -3.39 -8.91 -0.71
CA PHE A 262 -4.54 -9.45 -1.45
C PHE A 262 -4.57 -8.87 -2.84
N ASP A 263 -4.49 -9.72 -3.86
CA ASP A 263 -4.69 -9.35 -5.26
C ASP A 263 -6.13 -9.69 -5.75
N ASP A 264 -7.03 -10.03 -4.81
CA ASP A 264 -8.42 -10.28 -5.16
C ASP A 264 -9.13 -8.98 -5.59
N VAL A 265 -9.57 -8.95 -6.83
CA VAL A 265 -10.31 -7.84 -7.45
C VAL A 265 -11.48 -7.36 -6.60
N ARG A 266 -12.15 -8.27 -5.86
CA ARG A 266 -13.28 -7.92 -5.00
C ARG A 266 -12.85 -7.11 -3.77
N SER A 267 -11.71 -7.47 -3.17
CA SER A 267 -11.14 -6.75 -2.03
C SER A 267 -10.68 -5.36 -2.43
N VAL A 268 -10.00 -5.23 -3.58
CA VAL A 268 -9.61 -3.94 -4.16
C VAL A 268 -10.85 -3.08 -4.43
N ALA A 269 -11.86 -3.62 -5.14
CA ALA A 269 -13.10 -2.91 -5.45
C ALA A 269 -13.82 -2.44 -4.18
N LYS A 270 -13.82 -3.23 -3.10
CA LYS A 270 -14.41 -2.88 -1.82
C LYS A 270 -13.68 -1.70 -1.17
N CYS A 271 -12.34 -1.70 -1.14
CA CYS A 271 -11.57 -0.59 -0.61
C CYS A 271 -11.83 0.72 -1.36
N ILE A 272 -11.86 0.67 -2.70
CA ILE A 272 -12.18 1.84 -3.54
C ILE A 272 -13.61 2.33 -3.29
N ALA A 273 -14.59 1.42 -3.17
CA ALA A 273 -15.99 1.77 -2.90
C ALA A 273 -16.19 2.45 -1.53
N ILE A 274 -15.36 2.12 -0.53
CA ILE A 274 -15.36 2.77 0.79
C ILE A 274 -14.70 4.15 0.73
N GLY A 275 -13.90 4.44 -0.30
CA GLY A 275 -13.27 5.74 -0.50
C GLY A 275 -11.75 5.73 -0.40
N ALA A 276 -11.09 4.58 -0.57
CA ALA A 276 -9.66 4.54 -0.82
C ALA A 276 -9.34 5.29 -2.13
N SER A 277 -8.23 6.02 -2.14
CA SER A 277 -7.78 6.76 -3.32
C SER A 277 -7.09 5.86 -4.34
N ASP A 278 -6.43 4.81 -3.86
CA ASP A 278 -5.74 3.82 -4.67
C ASP A 278 -5.41 2.57 -3.83
N TYR A 279 -4.80 1.58 -4.47
CA TYR A 279 -4.39 0.30 -3.90
C TYR A 279 -3.00 -0.11 -4.40
N LEU A 280 -2.21 -0.74 -3.53
CA LEU A 280 -0.90 -1.31 -3.83
C LEU A 280 -0.85 -2.75 -3.34
N SER A 281 -0.48 -3.68 -4.21
CA SER A 281 -0.22 -5.07 -3.83
C SER A 281 1.17 -5.22 -3.19
N LYS A 282 1.28 -6.08 -2.20
CA LYS A 282 2.55 -6.53 -1.63
C LYS A 282 3.03 -7.77 -2.43
N PRO A 283 4.30 -7.84 -2.86
CA PRO A 283 5.40 -6.91 -2.55
C PRO A 283 5.27 -5.56 -3.25
N VAL A 284 5.53 -4.46 -2.54
CA VAL A 284 5.38 -3.11 -3.08
C VAL A 284 6.61 -2.77 -3.93
N ASP A 285 6.43 -2.58 -5.21
CA ASP A 285 7.48 -2.08 -6.10
C ASP A 285 7.74 -0.59 -5.84
N GLY A 286 9.03 -0.18 -5.80
CA GLY A 286 9.42 1.18 -5.44
C GLY A 286 8.99 2.23 -6.47
N ILE A 287 9.04 1.91 -7.77
CA ILE A 287 8.64 2.80 -8.86
C ILE A 287 7.12 3.01 -8.83
N VAL A 288 6.37 1.92 -8.69
CA VAL A 288 4.89 1.95 -8.61
C VAL A 288 4.44 2.72 -7.37
N LEU A 289 5.11 2.53 -6.22
CA LEU A 289 4.85 3.30 -4.99
C LEU A 289 5.02 4.79 -5.24
N GLY A 290 6.19 5.20 -5.77
CA GLY A 290 6.49 6.60 -6.06
C GLY A 290 5.46 7.22 -7.01
N ALA A 291 5.15 6.56 -8.12
CA ALA A 291 4.19 7.03 -9.10
C ALA A 291 2.78 7.23 -8.50
N LYS A 292 2.28 6.26 -7.71
CA LYS A 292 0.95 6.35 -7.08
C LYS A 292 0.87 7.42 -6.00
N VAL A 293 1.91 7.55 -5.16
CA VAL A 293 1.99 8.57 -4.12
C VAL A 293 2.02 9.97 -4.74
N VAL A 294 2.89 10.21 -5.72
CA VAL A 294 2.96 11.50 -6.41
C VAL A 294 1.64 11.84 -7.08
N ALA A 295 1.03 10.91 -7.83
CA ALA A 295 -0.27 11.14 -8.47
C ALA A 295 -1.40 11.45 -7.46
N ALA A 296 -1.40 10.84 -6.29
CA ALA A 296 -2.39 11.09 -5.25
C ALA A 296 -2.19 12.47 -4.60
N LEU A 297 -0.94 12.86 -4.32
CA LEU A 297 -0.61 14.16 -3.76
C LEU A 297 -0.89 15.31 -4.74
N GLU A 298 -0.56 15.13 -6.02
CA GLU A 298 -0.86 16.12 -7.07
C GLU A 298 -2.38 16.33 -7.24
N ARG A 299 -3.15 15.25 -7.22
CA ARG A 299 -4.63 15.35 -7.24
C ARG A 299 -5.17 16.14 -6.06
N LYS A 300 -4.61 15.93 -4.83
CA LYS A 300 -4.96 16.70 -3.63
C LYS A 300 -4.59 18.17 -3.81
N ALA A 301 -3.39 18.49 -4.27
CA ALA A 301 -2.92 19.86 -4.49
C ALA A 301 -3.78 20.60 -5.52
N LEU A 302 -4.09 19.97 -6.65
CA LEU A 302 -4.98 20.53 -7.68
C LEU A 302 -6.39 20.79 -7.15
N ARG A 303 -6.94 19.88 -6.35
CA ARG A 303 -8.25 20.04 -5.71
C ARG A 303 -8.26 21.21 -4.74
N ASN A 304 -7.24 21.32 -3.89
CA ASN A 304 -7.11 22.44 -2.95
C ASN A 304 -7.04 23.77 -3.69
N LYS A 305 -6.22 23.84 -4.73
CA LYS A 305 -6.10 25.05 -5.57
C LYS A 305 -7.40 25.42 -6.27
N SER A 306 -8.14 24.43 -6.77
CA SER A 306 -9.46 24.65 -7.35
C SER A 306 -10.45 25.22 -6.33
N ASN A 307 -10.45 24.70 -5.10
CA ASN A 307 -11.30 25.18 -4.02
C ASN A 307 -10.94 26.62 -3.61
N GLU A 308 -9.67 26.96 -3.49
CA GLU A 308 -9.20 28.32 -3.20
C GLU A 308 -9.64 29.31 -4.29
N LEU A 309 -9.49 28.93 -5.57
CA LEU A 309 -9.92 29.77 -6.68
C LEU A 309 -11.44 29.97 -6.67
N MET A 310 -12.21 28.92 -6.40
CA MET A 310 -13.68 29.03 -6.27
C MET A 310 -14.10 29.94 -5.13
N GLU A 311 -13.40 29.84 -3.99
CA GLU A 311 -13.63 30.74 -2.85
C GLU A 311 -13.33 32.19 -3.21
N GLN A 312 -12.17 32.46 -3.84
CA GLN A 312 -11.80 33.81 -4.33
C GLN A 312 -12.83 34.35 -5.33
N LEU A 313 -13.27 33.55 -6.30
CA LEU A 313 -14.31 33.94 -7.25
C LEU A 313 -15.65 34.25 -6.55
N THR A 314 -15.99 33.42 -5.56
CA THR A 314 -17.22 33.65 -4.77
C THR A 314 -17.14 34.95 -3.99
N VAL A 315 -16.01 35.23 -3.34
CA VAL A 315 -15.79 36.50 -2.64
C VAL A 315 -15.87 37.68 -3.61
N GLN A 316 -15.20 37.62 -4.78
CA GLN A 316 -15.25 38.66 -5.80
C GLN A 316 -16.66 38.89 -6.37
N ALA A 317 -17.42 37.80 -6.57
CA ALA A 317 -18.79 37.87 -7.09
C ALA A 317 -19.81 38.39 -6.06
N THR A 318 -19.53 38.22 -4.76
CA THR A 318 -20.50 38.51 -3.68
C THR A 318 -20.18 39.73 -2.83
N THR A 319 -18.95 40.27 -2.91
CA THR A 319 -18.52 41.40 -2.10
C THR A 319 -18.22 42.66 -2.95
N ASP A 320 -18.36 43.81 -2.36
CA ASP A 320 -17.92 45.09 -2.91
C ASP A 320 -16.43 45.29 -2.61
N GLN A 321 -15.63 45.55 -3.64
CA GLN A 321 -14.16 45.62 -3.53
C GLN A 321 -13.64 46.80 -2.68
N LEU A 322 -14.42 47.86 -2.53
CA LEU A 322 -14.02 49.04 -1.77
C LEU A 322 -14.32 48.92 -0.28
N THR A 323 -15.46 48.32 0.04
CA THR A 323 -15.99 48.31 1.42
C THR A 323 -15.83 46.93 2.08
N GLY A 324 -15.59 45.86 1.32
CA GLY A 324 -15.47 44.48 1.81
C GLY A 324 -16.79 43.86 2.30
N ILE A 325 -17.92 44.58 2.19
CA ILE A 325 -19.24 44.03 2.54
C ILE A 325 -19.91 43.38 1.33
N LYS A 326 -21.02 42.66 1.53
CA LYS A 326 -21.80 42.08 0.44
C LYS A 326 -22.19 43.13 -0.58
N ASN A 327 -21.99 42.86 -1.86
CA ASN A 327 -22.41 43.79 -2.93
C ASN A 327 -23.94 43.83 -3.06
N ARG A 328 -24.43 44.81 -3.81
CA ARG A 328 -25.87 45.03 -3.97
C ARG A 328 -26.61 43.78 -4.43
N ARG A 329 -26.04 43.03 -5.37
CA ARG A 329 -26.65 41.81 -5.91
C ARG A 329 -26.79 40.72 -4.84
N SER A 330 -25.75 40.45 -4.09
CA SER A 330 -25.76 39.45 -3.01
C SER A 330 -26.73 39.79 -1.88
N ILE A 331 -26.90 41.12 -1.56
CA ILE A 331 -27.88 41.56 -0.56
C ILE A 331 -29.30 41.25 -1.03
N PHE A 332 -29.62 41.53 -2.29
CA PHE A 332 -30.96 41.22 -2.83
C PHE A 332 -31.24 39.74 -2.92
N GLU A 333 -30.28 38.91 -3.36
CA GLU A 333 -30.41 37.46 -3.38
C GLU A 333 -30.64 36.90 -1.96
N GLU A 334 -29.93 37.41 -0.96
CA GLU A 334 -30.13 37.02 0.45
C GLU A 334 -31.52 37.45 0.97
N LEU A 335 -31.96 38.65 0.60
CA LEU A 335 -33.27 39.14 0.98
C LEU A 335 -34.40 38.30 0.38
N ASP A 336 -34.29 37.91 -0.89
CA ASP A 336 -35.25 37.03 -1.54
C ASP A 336 -35.32 35.69 -0.84
N ARG A 337 -34.17 35.11 -0.44
CA ARG A 337 -34.11 33.86 0.33
C ARG A 337 -34.79 34.00 1.70
N LEU A 338 -34.54 35.08 2.42
CA LEU A 338 -35.17 35.34 3.72
C LEU A 338 -36.71 35.50 3.59
N ILE A 339 -37.19 36.15 2.50
CA ILE A 339 -38.61 36.26 2.21
C ILE A 339 -39.25 34.89 1.93
N LEU A 340 -38.56 34.04 1.24
CA LEU A 340 -39.03 32.64 0.98
C LEU A 340 -39.12 31.86 2.29
N ASN A 341 -38.08 31.85 3.11
CA ASN A 341 -38.06 31.18 4.41
C ASN A 341 -39.18 31.72 5.34
N PHE A 342 -39.45 33.03 5.32
CA PHE A 342 -40.58 33.58 6.05
C PHE A 342 -41.91 33.01 5.57
N LYS A 343 -42.10 32.83 4.27
CA LYS A 343 -43.34 32.30 3.70
C LYS A 343 -43.53 30.81 3.97
N GLU A 344 -42.47 30.02 3.97
CA GLU A 344 -42.51 28.58 4.10
C GLU A 344 -42.44 28.13 5.56
N GLU A 345 -41.54 28.73 6.34
CA GLU A 345 -41.20 28.26 7.70
C GLU A 345 -41.61 29.26 8.81
N ASN A 346 -42.20 30.42 8.44
CA ASN A 346 -42.59 31.50 9.35
C ASN A 346 -41.42 32.07 10.21
N VAL A 347 -40.22 32.05 9.64
CA VAL A 347 -38.99 32.59 10.28
C VAL A 347 -38.94 34.10 10.06
N HIS A 348 -39.10 34.87 11.13
CA HIS A 348 -39.08 36.36 11.06
C HIS A 348 -37.66 36.89 10.90
N PHE A 349 -37.49 37.92 10.08
CA PHE A 349 -36.24 38.66 9.94
C PHE A 349 -36.47 40.14 9.98
N GLY A 350 -35.42 40.91 10.26
CA GLY A 350 -35.45 42.39 10.28
C GLY A 350 -34.38 42.97 9.36
N ILE A 351 -34.68 44.16 8.79
CA ILE A 351 -33.73 44.93 7.97
C ILE A 351 -33.41 46.23 8.71
N ILE A 352 -32.13 46.52 8.86
CA ILE A 352 -31.64 47.80 9.39
C ILE A 352 -30.82 48.46 8.28
N ILE A 353 -31.20 49.71 7.94
CA ILE A 353 -30.47 50.52 6.98
C ILE A 353 -29.79 51.65 7.80
N LEU A 354 -28.46 51.74 7.69
CA LEU A 354 -27.61 52.72 8.37
C LEU A 354 -27.12 53.74 7.38
#